data_f3c4568c6bfad7dff5960764707eda8d
#
_entry.id   f3c4568c6bfad7dff5960764707eda8d
#
_cell.length_a   1.000
_cell.length_b   1.000
_cell.length_c   1.000
_cell.angle_alpha   90.00
_cell.angle_beta   90.00
_cell.angle_gamma   90.00
#
_symmetry.space_group_name_H-M   'P 1'
#
loop_
_entity.id
_entity.type
_entity.pdbx_description
1 polymer ?
#
loop_
_entity_poly.entity_id
_entity_poly.type
_entity_poly.pdbx_seq_one_letter_code
_entity_poly.pdbx_strand_id
1 'polypeptide(L)'
;MAANMLESDFRMLNEDELVYKISNRKNVQCDDECTFDDIINQLSPGRKEIALATIELYTRKKAKKNSSAKIHSSNDIYSLMQPIMVNQQVEELWAIYMNMSSRLVKMKRITVGGISQTLVDIRIVLKEALLCNAVAIAVCHNHPSGNVRPSLADDQLTTKLSNACKTMDIRMLD
;
A
#
# COMPACT_ATOMS: atom_id res chain seq x y z
N MET A 1 -6.03 15.28 28.31
CA MET A 1 -5.00 14.58 29.13
C MET A 1 -5.18 13.05 29.17
N ALA A 2 -6.35 12.48 28.93
CA ALA A 2 -6.56 11.01 28.97
C ALA A 2 -5.97 10.23 27.74
N ALA A 3 -5.82 10.88 26.59
CA ALA A 3 -5.32 10.21 25.38
C ALA A 3 -3.82 9.85 25.41
N ASN A 4 -3.02 10.58 26.16
CA ASN A 4 -1.57 10.34 26.26
C ASN A 4 -1.17 9.18 27.17
N MET A 5 -2.01 8.80 28.14
CA MET A 5 -1.70 7.66 29.03
C MET A 5 -1.92 6.32 28.32
N LEU A 6 -2.91 6.20 27.45
CA LEU A 6 -3.20 4.95 26.73
C LEU A 6 -2.13 4.58 25.68
N GLU A 7 -1.51 5.56 25.01
CA GLU A 7 -0.46 5.29 24.02
C GLU A 7 0.87 4.84 24.66
N SER A 8 1.20 5.32 25.86
CA SER A 8 2.41 4.92 26.56
C SER A 8 2.36 3.47 27.03
N ASP A 9 1.20 3.00 27.48
CA ASP A 9 1.04 1.65 28.02
C ASP A 9 1.23 0.56 26.94
N PHE A 10 0.70 0.76 25.73
CA PHE A 10 0.84 -0.21 24.64
C PHE A 10 2.28 -0.31 24.07
N ARG A 11 3.07 0.75 24.16
CA ARG A 11 4.47 0.75 23.72
C ARG A 11 5.41 -0.03 24.63
N MET A 12 4.99 -0.26 25.85
CA MET A 12 5.75 -1.01 26.87
C MET A 12 5.42 -2.50 26.86
N LEU A 13 4.37 -2.91 26.15
CA LEU A 13 3.95 -4.30 26.04
C LEU A 13 4.80 -5.04 25.01
N ASN A 14 5.15 -6.28 25.32
CA ASN A 14 5.74 -7.20 24.36
C ASN A 14 4.67 -7.73 23.38
N GLU A 15 5.09 -8.50 22.37
CA GLU A 15 4.18 -9.00 21.32
C GLU A 15 3.11 -9.92 21.90
N ASP A 16 3.44 -10.82 22.79
CA ASP A 16 2.49 -11.73 23.44
C ASP A 16 1.42 -10.98 24.22
N GLU A 17 1.81 -9.93 24.94
CA GLU A 17 0.89 -9.06 25.66
C GLU A 17 -0.04 -8.31 24.72
N LEU A 18 0.47 -7.83 23.58
CA LEU A 18 -0.34 -7.19 22.54
C LEU A 18 -1.31 -8.19 21.92
N VAL A 19 -0.85 -9.40 21.59
CA VAL A 19 -1.69 -10.48 21.06
C VAL A 19 -2.77 -10.86 22.06
N TYR A 20 -2.43 -10.94 23.36
CA TYR A 20 -3.42 -11.17 24.43
C TYR A 20 -4.47 -10.04 24.46
N LYS A 21 -4.05 -8.78 24.35
CA LYS A 21 -5.00 -7.64 24.32
C LYS A 21 -5.97 -7.72 23.15
N ILE A 22 -5.49 -8.11 21.98
CA ILE A 22 -6.30 -8.26 20.76
C ILE A 22 -7.22 -9.48 20.87
N SER A 23 -6.69 -10.64 21.27
CA SER A 23 -7.41 -11.90 21.30
C SER A 23 -8.31 -12.10 22.52
N ASN A 24 -7.93 -11.53 23.66
CA ASN A 24 -8.47 -11.80 25.00
C ASN A 24 -8.38 -13.30 25.38
N ARG A 25 -7.39 -14.01 24.87
CA ARG A 25 -7.14 -15.43 25.12
C ARG A 25 -5.68 -15.65 25.49
N LYS A 26 -5.44 -16.42 26.54
CA LYS A 26 -4.07 -16.76 27.02
C LYS A 26 -3.32 -17.75 26.13
N ASN A 27 -4.00 -18.42 25.19
CA ASN A 27 -3.46 -19.52 24.40
C ASN A 27 -3.47 -19.22 22.89
N VAL A 28 -3.29 -17.96 22.48
CA VAL A 28 -2.94 -17.68 21.09
C VAL A 28 -1.44 -18.00 20.99
N GLN A 29 -1.12 -19.10 20.33
CA GLN A 29 0.26 -19.47 20.09
C GLN A 29 0.82 -18.56 19.01
N CYS A 30 1.80 -17.78 19.38
CA CYS A 30 2.60 -17.00 18.47
C CYS A 30 4.05 -17.36 18.80
N ASP A 31 4.65 -18.21 17.97
CA ASP A 31 6.09 -18.47 17.98
C ASP A 31 6.80 -17.45 17.08
N ASP A 32 8.14 -17.46 17.09
CA ASP A 32 8.96 -16.50 16.34
C ASP A 32 8.71 -16.57 14.80
N GLU A 33 8.01 -17.59 14.29
CA GLU A 33 7.65 -17.75 12.88
C GLU A 33 6.19 -17.33 12.58
N CYS A 34 5.42 -16.98 13.61
CA CYS A 34 4.00 -16.62 13.49
C CYS A 34 3.85 -15.28 12.73
N THR A 35 3.10 -15.31 11.65
CA THR A 35 2.79 -14.08 10.91
C THR A 35 1.62 -13.32 11.52
N PHE A 36 1.52 -12.04 11.21
CA PHE A 36 0.39 -11.22 11.64
C PHE A 36 -0.97 -11.79 11.17
N ASP A 37 -1.01 -12.37 9.98
CA ASP A 37 -2.21 -13.02 9.44
C ASP A 37 -2.61 -14.25 10.23
N ASP A 38 -1.65 -15.01 10.78
CA ASP A 38 -1.91 -16.15 11.64
C ASP A 38 -2.56 -15.71 12.95
N ILE A 39 -2.09 -14.60 13.53
CA ILE A 39 -2.71 -13.99 14.71
C ILE A 39 -4.16 -13.58 14.41
N ILE A 40 -4.41 -12.87 13.32
CA ILE A 40 -5.74 -12.43 12.90
C ILE A 40 -6.68 -13.61 12.66
N ASN A 41 -6.17 -14.71 12.09
CA ASN A 41 -6.97 -15.91 11.80
C ASN A 41 -7.36 -16.68 13.06
N GLN A 42 -6.62 -16.56 14.15
CA GLN A 42 -6.93 -17.18 15.44
C GLN A 42 -7.93 -16.36 16.28
N LEU A 43 -8.28 -15.14 15.87
CA LEU A 43 -9.25 -14.30 16.58
C LEU A 43 -10.68 -14.86 16.43
N SER A 44 -11.52 -14.58 17.44
CA SER A 44 -12.96 -14.81 17.27
C SER A 44 -13.53 -13.90 16.18
N PRO A 45 -14.64 -14.30 15.51
CA PRO A 45 -15.18 -13.53 14.37
C PRO A 45 -15.35 -12.04 14.64
N GLY A 46 -15.94 -11.68 15.79
CA GLY A 46 -16.15 -10.26 16.14
C GLY A 46 -14.84 -9.49 16.40
N ARG A 47 -13.83 -10.15 17.00
CA ARG A 47 -12.52 -9.52 17.21
C ARG A 47 -11.72 -9.40 15.93
N LYS A 48 -11.83 -10.39 15.05
CA LYS A 48 -11.23 -10.34 13.72
C LYS A 48 -11.79 -9.17 12.91
N GLU A 49 -13.10 -8.98 12.93
CA GLU A 49 -13.75 -7.85 12.26
C GLU A 49 -13.25 -6.50 12.79
N ILE A 50 -13.18 -6.35 14.12
CA ILE A 50 -12.67 -5.12 14.76
C ILE A 50 -11.20 -4.88 14.40
N ALA A 51 -10.35 -5.91 14.44
CA ALA A 51 -8.94 -5.80 14.12
C ALA A 51 -8.74 -5.38 12.65
N LEU A 52 -9.41 -6.03 11.71
CA LEU A 52 -9.35 -5.69 10.29
C LEU A 52 -9.88 -4.27 10.01
N ALA A 53 -11.00 -3.88 10.63
CA ALA A 53 -11.54 -2.52 10.51
C ALA A 53 -10.58 -1.47 11.08
N THR A 54 -9.90 -1.77 12.18
CA THR A 54 -8.92 -0.87 12.81
C THR A 54 -7.70 -0.68 11.91
N ILE A 55 -7.16 -1.76 11.34
CA ILE A 55 -6.04 -1.73 10.40
C ILE A 55 -6.43 -0.91 9.16
N GLU A 56 -7.59 -1.17 8.60
CA GLU A 56 -8.08 -0.45 7.43
C GLU A 56 -8.27 1.05 7.72
N LEU A 57 -8.86 1.39 8.87
CA LEU A 57 -9.02 2.78 9.30
C LEU A 57 -7.66 3.47 9.50
N TYR A 58 -6.70 2.79 10.15
CA TYR A 58 -5.34 3.30 10.33
C TYR A 58 -4.66 3.56 8.99
N THR A 59 -4.74 2.60 8.06
CA THR A 59 -4.19 2.70 6.70
C THR A 59 -4.79 3.88 5.94
N ARG A 60 -6.12 4.04 5.97
CA ARG A 60 -6.80 5.19 5.34
C ARG A 60 -6.41 6.53 5.95
N LYS A 61 -6.31 6.60 7.28
CA LYS A 61 -5.91 7.83 7.98
C LYS A 61 -4.47 8.19 7.68
N LYS A 62 -3.56 7.20 7.64
CA LYS A 62 -2.15 7.40 7.27
C LYS A 62 -2.02 7.84 5.81
N ALA A 63 -2.75 7.23 4.89
CA ALA A 63 -2.81 7.63 3.49
C ALA A 63 -3.35 9.07 3.33
N LYS A 64 -4.39 9.46 4.08
CA LYS A 64 -4.95 10.83 4.05
C LYS A 64 -3.97 11.87 4.61
N LYS A 65 -3.18 11.53 5.62
CA LYS A 65 -2.10 12.42 6.12
C LYS A 65 -1.00 12.58 5.06
N ASN A 66 -0.77 11.57 4.24
CA ASN A 66 0.18 11.59 3.14
C ASN A 66 -0.34 12.32 1.89
N SER A 67 -1.64 12.69 1.81
CA SER A 67 -2.20 13.43 0.65
C SER A 67 -1.61 14.84 0.46
N SER A 68 -0.87 15.35 1.44
CA SER A 68 -0.04 16.56 1.31
C SER A 68 1.43 16.25 1.02
N ALA A 69 1.81 14.97 0.91
CA ALA A 69 3.18 14.56 0.69
C ALA A 69 3.67 15.08 -0.67
N LYS A 70 4.84 15.69 -0.68
CA LYS A 70 5.58 15.97 -1.89
C LYS A 70 6.39 14.74 -2.25
N ILE A 71 6.36 14.37 -3.51
CA ILE A 71 7.06 13.20 -4.05
C ILE A 71 8.20 13.72 -4.91
N HIS A 72 9.43 13.57 -4.42
CA HIS A 72 10.64 14.03 -5.08
C HIS A 72 11.54 12.87 -5.53
N SER A 73 11.34 11.69 -4.95
CA SER A 73 12.18 10.53 -5.17
C SER A 73 11.38 9.22 -5.15
N SER A 74 11.97 8.16 -5.65
CA SER A 74 11.42 6.79 -5.52
C SER A 74 11.27 6.37 -4.06
N ASN A 75 12.12 6.86 -3.16
CA ASN A 75 12.00 6.59 -1.73
C ASN A 75 10.74 7.21 -1.10
N ASP A 76 10.27 8.36 -1.59
CA ASP A 76 9.01 8.95 -1.14
C ASP A 76 7.82 8.08 -1.59
N ILE A 77 7.89 7.53 -2.82
CA ILE A 77 6.90 6.59 -3.34
C ILE A 77 6.91 5.31 -2.51
N TYR A 78 8.09 4.77 -2.21
CA TYR A 78 8.23 3.59 -1.36
C TYR A 78 7.60 3.83 0.02
N SER A 79 7.94 4.93 0.68
CA SER A 79 7.41 5.28 2.01
C SER A 79 5.89 5.47 2.00
N LEU A 80 5.34 5.97 0.89
CA LEU A 80 3.91 6.14 0.69
C LEU A 80 3.19 4.81 0.50
N MET A 81 3.78 3.89 -0.28
CA MET A 81 3.12 2.67 -0.76
C MET A 81 3.42 1.46 0.11
N GLN A 82 4.56 1.41 0.78
CA GLN A 82 4.96 0.30 1.63
C GLN A 82 3.87 -0.11 2.65
N PRO A 83 3.22 0.81 3.39
CA PRO A 83 2.16 0.44 4.33
C PRO A 83 0.89 -0.13 3.68
N ILE A 84 0.71 0.11 2.38
CA ILE A 84 -0.45 -0.35 1.61
C ILE A 84 -0.18 -1.73 1.01
N MET A 85 1.08 -1.97 0.60
CA MET A 85 1.45 -3.12 -0.22
C MET A 85 2.16 -4.25 0.55
N VAL A 86 2.66 -3.98 1.76
CA VAL A 86 3.53 -4.91 2.50
C VAL A 86 2.87 -6.26 2.82
N ASN A 87 1.55 -6.27 3.05
CA ASN A 87 0.81 -7.47 3.43
C ASN A 87 -0.04 -8.04 2.29
N GLN A 88 0.19 -7.62 1.04
CA GLN A 88 -0.60 -8.11 -0.08
C GLN A 88 -0.06 -9.47 -0.56
N GLN A 89 -0.94 -10.48 -0.54
CA GLN A 89 -0.62 -11.84 -0.99
C GLN A 89 -0.69 -12.00 -2.51
N VAL A 90 -1.24 -11.01 -3.20
CA VAL A 90 -1.36 -10.97 -4.65
C VAL A 90 -0.61 -9.75 -5.21
N GLU A 91 -0.17 -9.87 -6.43
CA GLU A 91 0.45 -8.73 -7.13
C GLU A 91 -0.59 -7.65 -7.40
N GLU A 92 -0.29 -6.43 -7.02
CA GLU A 92 -1.11 -5.25 -7.28
C GLU A 92 -0.27 -4.18 -7.97
N LEU A 93 -0.83 -3.57 -9.00
CA LEU A 93 -0.23 -2.38 -9.61
C LEU A 93 -1.03 -1.15 -9.21
N TRP A 94 -0.33 -0.14 -8.72
CA TRP A 94 -0.87 1.13 -8.33
C TRP A 94 -0.31 2.27 -9.18
N ALA A 95 -1.16 3.24 -9.48
CA ALA A 95 -0.76 4.49 -10.11
C ALA A 95 -0.92 5.65 -9.12
N ILE A 96 0.09 6.51 -9.09
CA ILE A 96 0.23 7.67 -8.22
C ILE A 96 0.22 8.90 -9.11
N TYR A 97 -0.72 9.80 -8.88
CA TYR A 97 -0.96 10.98 -9.69
C TYR A 97 -0.56 12.23 -8.92
N MET A 98 0.21 13.10 -9.56
CA MET A 98 0.80 14.29 -8.93
C MET A 98 0.49 15.54 -9.73
N ASN A 99 0.40 16.67 -9.01
CA ASN A 99 0.29 17.99 -9.62
C ASN A 99 1.67 18.57 -9.98
N MET A 100 1.68 19.78 -10.53
CA MET A 100 2.90 20.51 -10.94
C MET A 100 3.88 20.72 -9.78
N SER A 101 3.41 20.82 -8.55
CA SER A 101 4.25 20.95 -7.35
C SER A 101 4.70 19.60 -6.77
N SER A 102 4.60 18.52 -7.55
CA SER A 102 4.90 17.15 -7.11
C SER A 102 4.12 16.70 -5.87
N ARG A 103 2.94 17.29 -5.62
CA ARG A 103 2.06 16.86 -4.54
C ARG A 103 1.14 15.76 -5.03
N LEU A 104 0.92 14.79 -4.16
CA LEU A 104 -0.05 13.73 -4.39
C LEU A 104 -1.45 14.31 -4.60
N VAL A 105 -2.06 14.01 -5.75
CA VAL A 105 -3.45 14.34 -6.09
C VAL A 105 -4.35 13.12 -5.87
N LYS A 106 -3.90 11.95 -6.34
CA LYS A 106 -4.67 10.73 -6.29
C LYS A 106 -3.76 9.51 -6.29
N MET A 107 -4.22 8.44 -5.66
CA MET A 107 -3.69 7.09 -5.85
C MET A 107 -4.83 6.18 -6.31
N LYS A 108 -4.53 5.26 -7.19
CA LYS A 108 -5.50 4.28 -7.64
C LYS A 108 -4.84 2.93 -7.87
N ARG A 109 -5.45 1.89 -7.32
CA ARG A 109 -5.13 0.51 -7.67
C ARG A 109 -5.67 0.25 -9.07
N ILE A 110 -4.80 -0.09 -9.99
CA ILE A 110 -5.10 -0.30 -11.40
C ILE A 110 -5.46 -1.76 -11.65
N THR A 111 -4.68 -2.68 -11.07
CA THR A 111 -4.89 -4.12 -11.20
C THR A 111 -4.68 -4.82 -9.89
N VAL A 112 -5.38 -5.95 -9.73
CA VAL A 112 -5.17 -6.94 -8.68
C VAL A 112 -4.88 -8.24 -9.40
N GLY A 113 -3.76 -8.85 -9.11
CA GLY A 113 -3.17 -9.87 -9.92
C GLY A 113 -3.89 -11.18 -10.02
N GLY A 114 -3.43 -11.95 -11.00
CA GLY A 114 -3.50 -13.40 -11.08
C GLY A 114 -2.09 -13.96 -11.06
N ILE A 115 -1.98 -15.24 -10.82
CA ILE A 115 -0.73 -15.96 -10.56
C ILE A 115 0.28 -15.91 -11.73
N SER A 116 -0.07 -15.45 -12.93
CA SER A 116 0.79 -15.60 -14.09
C SER A 116 0.97 -14.40 -15.03
N GLN A 117 0.18 -13.38 -15.02
CA GLN A 117 0.41 -12.10 -15.72
C GLN A 117 -0.78 -11.15 -15.54
N THR A 118 -0.53 -9.95 -15.07
CA THR A 118 -1.56 -8.91 -15.03
C THR A 118 -1.41 -8.02 -16.27
N LEU A 119 -2.29 -8.20 -17.24
CA LEU A 119 -2.36 -7.28 -18.38
C LEU A 119 -2.84 -5.91 -17.90
N VAL A 120 -1.93 -4.98 -17.78
CA VAL A 120 -2.25 -3.59 -17.42
C VAL A 120 -2.73 -2.84 -18.66
N ASP A 121 -3.97 -2.40 -18.65
CA ASP A 121 -4.46 -1.48 -19.66
C ASP A 121 -4.03 -0.05 -19.33
N ILE A 122 -3.01 0.46 -20.04
CA ILE A 122 -2.46 1.82 -19.84
C ILE A 122 -3.53 2.90 -20.03
N ARG A 123 -4.61 2.62 -20.79
CA ARG A 123 -5.71 3.57 -20.99
C ARG A 123 -6.42 3.88 -19.67
N ILE A 124 -6.50 2.93 -18.74
CA ILE A 124 -7.07 3.14 -17.42
C ILE A 124 -6.20 4.11 -16.63
N VAL A 125 -4.87 3.94 -16.67
CA VAL A 125 -3.91 4.82 -16.00
C VAL A 125 -4.01 6.25 -16.55
N LEU A 126 -3.99 6.41 -17.85
CA LEU A 126 -4.06 7.71 -18.52
C LEU A 126 -5.41 8.40 -18.33
N LYS A 127 -6.52 7.64 -18.42
CA LYS A 127 -7.86 8.17 -18.14
C LYS A 127 -7.94 8.80 -16.75
N GLU A 128 -7.43 8.11 -15.75
CA GLU A 128 -7.43 8.63 -14.37
C GLU A 128 -6.54 9.86 -14.21
N ALA A 129 -5.40 9.91 -14.92
CA ALA A 129 -4.52 11.07 -14.95
C ALA A 129 -5.25 12.31 -15.48
N LEU A 130 -5.94 12.17 -16.60
CA LEU A 130 -6.73 13.25 -17.20
C LEU A 130 -7.87 13.69 -16.29
N LEU A 131 -8.62 12.75 -15.73
CA LEU A 131 -9.74 13.05 -14.84
C LEU A 131 -9.33 13.80 -13.56
N CYS A 132 -8.12 13.59 -13.06
CA CYS A 132 -7.62 14.29 -11.89
C CYS A 132 -6.65 15.44 -12.22
N ASN A 133 -6.52 15.80 -13.50
CA ASN A 133 -5.59 16.84 -13.99
C ASN A 133 -4.15 16.64 -13.50
N ALA A 134 -3.69 15.40 -13.51
CA ALA A 134 -2.33 15.07 -13.14
C ALA A 134 -1.34 15.53 -14.21
N VAL A 135 -0.22 16.10 -13.80
CA VAL A 135 0.89 16.48 -14.68
C VAL A 135 2.09 15.54 -14.55
N ALA A 136 2.06 14.68 -13.53
CA ALA A 136 3.05 13.62 -13.37
C ALA A 136 2.38 12.35 -12.83
N ILE A 137 2.93 11.21 -13.22
CA ILE A 137 2.49 9.87 -12.79
C ILE A 137 3.71 9.08 -12.33
N ALA A 138 3.53 8.27 -11.32
CA ALA A 138 4.41 7.14 -11.02
C ALA A 138 3.58 5.86 -10.94
N VAL A 139 4.18 4.73 -11.26
CA VAL A 139 3.57 3.41 -11.05
C VAL A 139 4.44 2.59 -10.12
N CYS A 140 3.82 1.76 -9.31
CA CYS A 140 4.51 0.81 -8.47
C CYS A 140 3.69 -0.48 -8.35
N HIS A 141 4.37 -1.59 -8.11
CA HIS A 141 3.75 -2.89 -7.85
C HIS A 141 4.53 -3.63 -6.78
N ASN A 142 3.88 -4.58 -6.13
CA ASN A 142 4.52 -5.48 -5.18
C ASN A 142 4.83 -6.81 -5.85
N HIS A 143 5.84 -7.48 -5.33
CA HIS A 143 6.16 -8.85 -5.68
C HIS A 143 5.97 -9.73 -4.45
N PRO A 144 4.84 -10.46 -4.31
CA PRO A 144 4.60 -11.33 -3.16
C PRO A 144 5.66 -12.43 -3.00
N SER A 145 6.35 -12.78 -4.09
CA SER A 145 7.49 -13.72 -4.05
C SER A 145 8.74 -13.18 -3.36
N GLY A 146 8.78 -11.89 -3.02
CA GLY A 146 9.97 -11.20 -2.48
C GLY A 146 11.06 -10.89 -3.51
N ASN A 147 10.92 -11.31 -4.76
CA ASN A 147 11.88 -10.98 -5.82
C ASN A 147 11.62 -9.56 -6.34
N VAL A 148 12.48 -8.63 -5.98
CA VAL A 148 12.36 -7.20 -6.35
C VAL A 148 12.84 -6.86 -7.77
N ARG A 149 13.31 -7.85 -8.54
CA ARG A 149 13.74 -7.62 -9.92
C ARG A 149 12.52 -7.50 -10.83
N PRO A 150 12.42 -6.45 -11.66
CA PRO A 150 11.34 -6.31 -12.63
C PRO A 150 11.39 -7.44 -13.65
N SER A 151 10.23 -7.89 -14.09
CA SER A 151 10.10 -8.83 -15.21
C SER A 151 10.21 -8.11 -16.55
N LEU A 152 10.39 -8.86 -17.62
CA LEU A 152 10.36 -8.31 -18.98
C LEU A 152 9.00 -7.63 -19.29
N ALA A 153 7.92 -8.15 -18.72
CA ALA A 153 6.59 -7.58 -18.89
C ALA A 153 6.47 -6.21 -18.19
N ASP A 154 7.08 -6.04 -17.01
CA ASP A 154 7.14 -4.77 -16.28
C ASP A 154 7.90 -3.72 -17.07
N ASP A 155 9.03 -4.08 -17.66
CA ASP A 155 9.84 -3.18 -18.49
C ASP A 155 9.08 -2.75 -19.75
N GLN A 156 8.37 -3.69 -20.41
CA GLN A 156 7.53 -3.40 -21.57
C GLN A 156 6.36 -2.47 -21.21
N LEU A 157 5.69 -2.73 -20.08
CA LEU A 157 4.62 -1.89 -19.57
C LEU A 157 5.11 -0.48 -19.30
N THR A 158 6.21 -0.36 -18.55
CA THR A 158 6.83 0.92 -18.19
C THR A 158 7.22 1.72 -19.43
N THR A 159 7.85 1.08 -20.41
CA THR A 159 8.22 1.71 -21.69
C THR A 159 6.98 2.19 -22.45
N LYS A 160 5.95 1.36 -22.55
CA LYS A 160 4.71 1.71 -23.25
C LYS A 160 3.98 2.87 -22.57
N LEU A 161 3.91 2.84 -21.24
CA LEU A 161 3.26 3.91 -20.45
C LEU A 161 4.05 5.22 -20.57
N SER A 162 5.39 5.16 -20.46
CA SER A 162 6.26 6.33 -20.61
C SER A 162 6.08 7.02 -21.97
N ASN A 163 6.03 6.25 -23.05
CA ASN A 163 5.80 6.80 -24.39
C ASN A 163 4.41 7.45 -24.52
N ALA A 164 3.38 6.83 -23.97
CA ALA A 164 2.04 7.38 -23.96
C ALA A 164 1.92 8.65 -23.10
N CYS A 165 2.57 8.70 -21.95
CA CYS A 165 2.66 9.87 -21.08
C CYS A 165 3.34 11.05 -21.81
N LYS A 166 4.45 10.81 -22.51
CA LYS A 166 5.14 11.82 -23.32
C LYS A 166 4.23 12.44 -24.37
N THR A 167 3.41 11.64 -25.07
CA THR A 167 2.46 12.12 -26.07
C THR A 167 1.39 13.03 -25.48
N MET A 168 1.09 12.88 -24.18
CA MET A 168 0.07 13.62 -23.46
C MET A 168 0.64 14.75 -22.57
N ASP A 169 1.93 15.06 -22.69
CA ASP A 169 2.65 16.03 -21.86
C ASP A 169 2.54 15.72 -20.34
N ILE A 170 2.42 14.44 -20.00
CA ILE A 170 2.43 13.95 -18.62
C ILE A 170 3.80 13.38 -18.32
N ARG A 171 4.43 13.87 -17.26
CA ARG A 171 5.74 13.37 -16.83
C ARG A 171 5.57 12.03 -16.11
N MET A 172 6.25 11.00 -16.57
CA MET A 172 6.39 9.75 -15.82
C MET A 172 7.63 9.83 -14.94
N LEU A 173 7.49 9.53 -13.65
CA LEU A 173 8.58 9.39 -12.70
C LEU A 173 8.97 7.92 -12.63
N ASP A 174 10.30 7.67 -12.59
CA ASP A 174 10.89 6.36 -12.33
C ASP A 174 10.79 6.00 -10.85
#